data_64417a63ad32efe41626acdad97766f2
#
_entry.id   64417a63ad32efe41626acdad97766f2
#
_cell.length_a   1.000
_cell.length_b   1.000
_cell.length_c   1.000
_cell.angle_alpha   90.00
_cell.angle_beta   90.00
_cell.angle_gamma   90.00
#
_symmetry.space_group_name_H-M   'P 1'
#
loop_
_entity.id
_entity.type
_entity.pdbx_description
1 polymer ?
#
loop_
_entity_poly.entity_id
_entity_poly.type
_entity_poly.pdbx_seq_one_letter_code
_entity_poly.pdbx_strand_id
1 'polypeptide(L)'
;MIYAGQSLKVPSQSNVSKLYYTVQSGDNLWSIANRLGVTVSGIKANNRLTSNTIYVGQVLTIAFRNPVTTVNYRVAAGETIWDLSRKYNTSIDAIVKSNYIKVDYFMLKQIVTVPLNSTRYVRPIGVTMLRRKANMYYGDIYTWDIGRRLFTVGTKAVAMDVATGARWNIRYYGGSNHADIEPLTQTDTNTMYRVFGYNWSWANKRPIVVFFSQGGIKYQIAASLIGMPHADDAMQIKGNGMAGICCMYFYNSVGHADPQIDPVSQQNVLKANGQ
;
A
#
# COMPACT_ATOMS: atom_id res chain seq x y z
N MET A 1 5.82 -15.78 -50.84
CA MET A 1 7.31 -15.94 -51.01
C MET A 1 7.94 -14.70 -50.37
N ILE A 2 8.94 -14.89 -49.52
CA ILE A 2 9.72 -13.78 -48.92
C ILE A 2 11.06 -13.78 -49.62
N TYR A 3 11.50 -12.65 -50.14
CA TYR A 3 12.75 -12.50 -50.88
C TYR A 3 13.89 -12.01 -49.99
N ALA A 4 15.10 -12.42 -50.22
CA ALA A 4 16.30 -11.93 -49.53
C ALA A 4 16.41 -10.40 -49.69
N GLY A 5 16.54 -9.66 -48.59
CA GLY A 5 16.56 -8.19 -48.54
C GLY A 5 15.18 -7.49 -48.34
N GLN A 6 14.12 -8.25 -48.27
CA GLN A 6 12.80 -7.70 -48.02
C GLN A 6 12.64 -7.30 -46.54
N SER A 7 12.40 -6.02 -46.25
CA SER A 7 12.05 -5.54 -44.89
C SER A 7 10.59 -5.88 -44.59
N LEU A 8 10.41 -6.87 -43.75
CA LEU A 8 9.09 -7.19 -43.20
C LEU A 8 8.81 -6.28 -42.00
N LYS A 9 7.76 -5.46 -42.07
CA LYS A 9 7.17 -4.87 -40.90
C LYS A 9 6.43 -5.97 -40.14
N VAL A 10 7.10 -6.61 -39.19
CA VAL A 10 6.42 -7.43 -38.20
C VAL A 10 5.60 -6.48 -37.35
N PRO A 11 4.26 -6.65 -37.24
CA PRO A 11 3.48 -5.87 -36.29
C PRO A 11 4.13 -6.12 -34.94
N SER A 12 4.63 -5.07 -34.29
CA SER A 12 5.05 -5.19 -32.90
C SER A 12 3.81 -5.66 -32.16
N GLN A 13 3.83 -6.88 -31.63
CA GLN A 13 2.82 -7.28 -30.66
C GLN A 13 2.91 -6.25 -29.55
N SER A 14 1.95 -5.32 -29.53
CA SER A 14 1.78 -4.44 -28.41
C SER A 14 1.43 -5.35 -27.25
N ASN A 15 2.38 -5.57 -26.33
CA ASN A 15 2.14 -6.27 -25.07
C ASN A 15 1.08 -5.48 -24.30
N VAL A 16 -0.18 -5.82 -24.53
CA VAL A 16 -1.32 -5.22 -23.84
C VAL A 16 -1.68 -6.15 -22.70
N SER A 17 -1.27 -5.80 -21.50
CA SER A 17 -1.81 -6.42 -20.30
C SER A 17 -3.21 -5.89 -20.05
N LYS A 18 -4.14 -6.75 -19.73
CA LYS A 18 -5.53 -6.39 -19.39
C LYS A 18 -5.81 -6.72 -17.93
N LEU A 19 -6.48 -5.82 -17.24
CA LEU A 19 -7.03 -6.00 -15.91
C LEU A 19 -8.54 -5.80 -15.99
N TYR A 20 -9.32 -6.66 -15.37
CA TYR A 20 -10.75 -6.48 -15.16
C TYR A 20 -10.96 -5.83 -13.80
N TYR A 21 -11.49 -4.61 -13.81
CA TYR A 21 -11.71 -3.82 -12.60
C TYR A 21 -13.19 -3.66 -12.33
N THR A 22 -13.65 -4.07 -11.15
CA THR A 22 -15.03 -3.85 -10.70
C THR A 22 -15.14 -2.50 -10.01
N VAL A 23 -15.99 -1.62 -10.55
CA VAL A 23 -16.24 -0.27 -10.01
C VAL A 23 -16.77 -0.35 -8.59
N GLN A 24 -16.16 0.40 -7.69
CA GLN A 24 -16.52 0.51 -6.29
C GLN A 24 -17.31 1.81 -6.04
N SER A 25 -18.07 1.87 -4.94
CA SER A 25 -18.73 3.11 -4.55
C SER A 25 -17.71 4.21 -4.25
N GLY A 26 -17.93 5.40 -4.79
CA GLY A 26 -17.01 6.52 -4.75
C GLY A 26 -15.98 6.53 -5.87
N ASP A 27 -15.93 5.50 -6.73
CA ASP A 27 -15.11 5.52 -7.92
C ASP A 27 -15.70 6.46 -8.99
N ASN A 28 -14.79 7.09 -9.72
CA ASN A 28 -15.06 7.74 -11.01
C ASN A 28 -13.91 7.40 -11.97
N LEU A 29 -14.13 7.64 -13.28
CA LEU A 29 -13.11 7.29 -14.29
C LEU A 29 -11.77 7.97 -14.05
N TRP A 30 -11.76 9.19 -13.52
CA TRP A 30 -10.53 9.91 -13.22
C TRP A 30 -9.76 9.27 -12.05
N SER A 31 -10.46 8.93 -10.95
CA SER A 31 -9.83 8.28 -9.80
C SER A 31 -9.27 6.90 -10.16
N ILE A 32 -10.02 6.13 -10.97
CA ILE A 32 -9.57 4.82 -11.47
C ILE A 32 -8.36 4.99 -12.39
N ALA A 33 -8.43 5.91 -13.36
CA ALA A 33 -7.34 6.18 -14.31
C ALA A 33 -6.06 6.59 -13.58
N ASN A 34 -6.18 7.51 -12.62
CA ASN A 34 -5.06 7.99 -11.82
C ASN A 34 -4.46 6.88 -10.95
N ARG A 35 -5.30 6.08 -10.31
CA ARG A 35 -4.89 4.94 -9.47
C ARG A 35 -4.16 3.87 -10.27
N LEU A 36 -4.64 3.57 -11.48
CA LEU A 36 -4.10 2.50 -12.33
C LEU A 36 -3.04 2.97 -13.34
N GLY A 37 -2.73 4.27 -13.37
CA GLY A 37 -1.71 4.82 -14.27
C GLY A 37 -2.08 4.75 -15.75
N VAL A 38 -3.36 4.82 -16.06
CA VAL A 38 -3.93 4.86 -17.43
C VAL A 38 -4.65 6.19 -17.66
N THR A 39 -5.14 6.41 -18.86
CA THR A 39 -5.92 7.61 -19.19
C THR A 39 -7.41 7.32 -19.11
N VAL A 40 -8.23 8.33 -18.79
CA VAL A 40 -9.69 8.24 -18.84
C VAL A 40 -10.15 7.86 -20.24
N SER A 41 -9.55 8.46 -21.27
CA SER A 41 -9.84 8.13 -22.68
C SER A 41 -9.52 6.68 -23.00
N GLY A 42 -8.42 6.14 -22.46
CA GLY A 42 -8.05 4.72 -22.60
C GLY A 42 -9.09 3.79 -21.97
N ILE A 43 -9.56 4.10 -20.76
CA ILE A 43 -10.62 3.32 -20.12
C ILE A 43 -11.89 3.38 -20.96
N LYS A 44 -12.31 4.57 -21.38
CA LYS A 44 -13.51 4.75 -22.22
C LYS A 44 -13.42 3.94 -23.50
N ALA A 45 -12.33 4.05 -24.22
CA ALA A 45 -12.13 3.34 -25.49
C ALA A 45 -12.19 1.82 -25.33
N ASN A 46 -11.53 1.28 -24.29
CA ASN A 46 -11.51 -0.17 -24.03
C ASN A 46 -12.88 -0.73 -23.61
N ASN A 47 -13.75 0.13 -23.08
CA ASN A 47 -15.07 -0.27 -22.56
C ASN A 47 -16.23 0.29 -23.39
N ARG A 48 -15.95 0.94 -24.52
CA ARG A 48 -16.96 1.57 -25.41
C ARG A 48 -17.87 2.56 -24.66
N LEU A 49 -17.29 3.28 -23.67
CA LEU A 49 -18.06 4.26 -22.90
C LEU A 49 -18.20 5.57 -23.69
N THR A 50 -19.43 6.01 -23.88
CA THR A 50 -19.75 7.30 -24.55
C THR A 50 -19.73 8.48 -23.58
N SER A 51 -19.98 8.21 -22.28
CA SER A 51 -19.97 9.22 -21.22
C SER A 51 -18.90 8.89 -20.15
N ASN A 52 -18.79 9.73 -19.12
CA ASN A 52 -17.94 9.46 -17.95
C ASN A 52 -18.70 8.74 -16.83
N THR A 53 -19.96 8.43 -17.03
CA THR A 53 -20.80 7.76 -16.05
C THR A 53 -20.41 6.28 -15.95
N ILE A 54 -20.17 5.82 -14.75
CA ILE A 54 -19.92 4.42 -14.40
C ILE A 54 -20.75 4.06 -13.17
N TYR A 55 -21.08 2.78 -13.04
CA TYR A 55 -21.96 2.29 -11.97
C TYR A 55 -21.22 1.32 -11.06
N VAL A 56 -21.55 1.33 -9.78
CA VAL A 56 -21.03 0.36 -8.81
C VAL A 56 -21.34 -1.05 -9.29
N GLY A 57 -20.33 -1.92 -9.26
CA GLY A 57 -20.43 -3.29 -9.77
C GLY A 57 -20.13 -3.43 -11.27
N GLN A 58 -20.06 -2.33 -12.03
CA GLN A 58 -19.66 -2.37 -13.43
C GLN A 58 -18.23 -2.89 -13.57
N VAL A 59 -18.01 -3.85 -14.47
CA VAL A 59 -16.67 -4.37 -14.78
C VAL A 59 -16.07 -3.57 -15.92
N LEU A 60 -14.91 -2.96 -15.66
CA LEU A 60 -14.13 -2.21 -16.64
C LEU A 60 -12.91 -3.01 -17.09
N THR A 61 -12.70 -3.10 -18.39
CA THR A 61 -11.44 -3.60 -18.97
C THR A 61 -10.43 -2.47 -18.99
N ILE A 62 -9.37 -2.61 -18.21
CA ILE A 62 -8.25 -1.67 -18.18
C ILE A 62 -7.12 -2.28 -19.00
N ALA A 63 -6.73 -1.60 -20.08
CA ALA A 63 -5.64 -2.05 -20.93
C ALA A 63 -4.39 -1.19 -20.72
N PHE A 64 -3.27 -1.84 -20.50
CA PHE A 64 -1.95 -1.20 -20.34
C PHE A 64 -1.14 -1.43 -21.62
N ARG A 65 -0.81 -0.37 -22.32
CA ARG A 65 0.09 -0.43 -23.48
C ARG A 65 1.54 -0.36 -23.01
N ASN A 66 2.36 -1.29 -23.46
CA ASN A 66 3.78 -1.38 -23.12
C ASN A 66 3.99 -1.31 -21.59
N PRO A 67 3.54 -2.33 -20.84
CA PRO A 67 3.75 -2.34 -19.40
C PRO A 67 5.24 -2.26 -19.10
N VAL A 68 5.60 -1.44 -18.11
CA VAL A 68 6.97 -1.39 -17.62
C VAL A 68 7.24 -2.67 -16.85
N THR A 69 8.29 -3.39 -17.22
CA THR A 69 8.75 -4.56 -16.46
C THR A 69 9.28 -4.09 -15.10
N THR A 70 8.97 -4.82 -14.05
CA THR A 70 9.43 -4.51 -12.70
C THR A 70 10.01 -5.72 -11.99
N VAL A 71 10.82 -5.47 -10.99
CA VAL A 71 11.26 -6.47 -10.01
C VAL A 71 10.87 -5.99 -8.61
N ASN A 72 10.47 -6.93 -7.75
CA ASN A 72 10.34 -6.67 -6.32
C ASN A 72 11.69 -6.95 -5.67
N TYR A 73 12.35 -5.89 -5.21
CA TYR A 73 13.69 -5.95 -4.64
C TYR A 73 13.65 -5.75 -3.14
N ARG A 74 14.38 -6.61 -2.41
CA ARG A 74 14.57 -6.45 -0.96
C ARG A 74 15.83 -5.64 -0.71
N VAL A 75 15.66 -4.45 -0.16
CA VAL A 75 16.76 -3.52 0.12
C VAL A 75 17.74 -4.13 1.12
N ALA A 76 19.01 -4.14 0.77
CA ALA A 76 20.11 -4.57 1.63
C ALA A 76 20.60 -3.42 2.53
N ALA A 77 21.44 -3.76 3.51
CA ALA A 77 22.03 -2.75 4.40
C ALA A 77 22.89 -1.75 3.61
N GLY A 78 22.66 -0.47 3.85
CA GLY A 78 23.40 0.62 3.21
C GLY A 78 23.00 0.92 1.77
N GLU A 79 22.09 0.17 1.14
CA GLU A 79 21.61 0.50 -0.20
C GLU A 79 20.69 1.72 -0.20
N THR A 80 20.89 2.58 -1.19
CA THR A 80 20.12 3.80 -1.42
C THR A 80 19.22 3.69 -2.65
N ILE A 81 18.26 4.61 -2.79
CA ILE A 81 17.43 4.74 -4.00
C ILE A 81 18.33 4.97 -5.24
N TRP A 82 19.41 5.71 -5.07
CA TRP A 82 20.36 6.00 -6.13
C TRP A 82 21.06 4.72 -6.62
N ASP A 83 21.50 3.84 -5.70
CA ASP A 83 22.14 2.57 -6.04
C ASP A 83 21.19 1.69 -6.86
N LEU A 84 19.93 1.59 -6.43
CA LEU A 84 18.92 0.83 -7.17
C LEU A 84 18.61 1.47 -8.53
N SER A 85 18.59 2.78 -8.64
CA SER A 85 18.36 3.47 -9.91
C SER A 85 19.43 3.13 -10.94
N ARG A 86 20.68 3.06 -10.52
CA ARG A 86 21.81 2.65 -11.38
C ARG A 86 21.81 1.17 -11.69
N LYS A 87 21.62 0.32 -10.66
CA LYS A 87 21.62 -1.14 -10.79
C LYS A 87 20.58 -1.63 -11.80
N TYR A 88 19.41 -0.98 -11.84
CA TYR A 88 18.29 -1.39 -12.67
C TYR A 88 18.02 -0.48 -13.86
N ASN A 89 18.93 0.46 -14.15
CA ASN A 89 18.82 1.41 -15.25
C ASN A 89 17.44 2.10 -15.28
N THR A 90 17.09 2.71 -14.16
CA THR A 90 15.80 3.41 -13.96
C THR A 90 16.05 4.77 -13.32
N SER A 91 15.02 5.59 -13.19
CA SER A 91 15.15 6.88 -12.49
C SER A 91 14.73 6.75 -11.02
N ILE A 92 15.33 7.57 -10.15
CA ILE A 92 14.90 7.73 -8.75
C ILE A 92 13.41 8.06 -8.69
N ASP A 93 12.95 9.00 -9.53
CA ASP A 93 11.53 9.38 -9.62
C ASP A 93 10.62 8.20 -9.96
N ALA A 94 11.05 7.32 -10.87
CA ALA A 94 10.30 6.10 -11.22
C ALA A 94 10.19 5.13 -10.03
N ILE A 95 11.27 4.94 -9.26
CA ILE A 95 11.26 4.10 -8.05
C ILE A 95 10.35 4.74 -6.99
N VAL A 96 10.53 6.02 -6.69
CA VAL A 96 9.75 6.78 -5.69
C VAL A 96 8.26 6.69 -5.99
N LYS A 97 7.85 6.99 -7.23
CA LYS A 97 6.45 6.96 -7.66
C LYS A 97 5.86 5.55 -7.70
N SER A 98 6.65 4.54 -8.08
CA SER A 98 6.20 3.14 -8.10
C SER A 98 5.92 2.58 -6.70
N ASN A 99 6.52 3.17 -5.67
CA ASN A 99 6.40 2.71 -4.28
C ASN A 99 5.69 3.72 -3.38
N TYR A 100 5.26 4.87 -3.91
CA TYR A 100 4.73 5.99 -3.12
C TYR A 100 5.65 6.41 -1.95
N ILE A 101 6.96 6.34 -2.16
CA ILE A 101 7.95 6.72 -1.15
C ILE A 101 7.81 8.22 -0.83
N LYS A 102 7.77 8.58 0.45
CA LYS A 102 7.65 9.96 0.93
C LYS A 102 8.93 10.49 1.56
N VAL A 103 9.91 9.63 1.70
CA VAL A 103 11.22 9.90 2.26
C VAL A 103 12.28 9.44 1.25
N ASP A 104 13.42 10.00 1.28
CA ASP A 104 14.50 9.77 0.30
C ASP A 104 15.45 8.62 0.69
N TYR A 105 15.05 7.80 1.63
CA TYR A 105 15.81 6.64 2.09
C TYR A 105 14.94 5.39 2.13
N PHE A 106 15.60 4.24 2.11
CA PHE A 106 14.99 2.93 2.30
C PHE A 106 15.19 2.41 3.73
N MET A 107 14.22 1.63 4.18
CA MET A 107 14.40 0.81 5.36
C MET A 107 15.09 -0.51 5.01
N LEU A 108 15.97 -0.98 5.89
CA LEU A 108 16.58 -2.31 5.75
C LEU A 108 15.51 -3.39 5.57
N LYS A 109 15.73 -4.27 4.60
CA LYS A 109 14.79 -5.34 4.21
C LYS A 109 13.45 -4.85 3.64
N GLN A 110 13.26 -3.56 3.43
CA GLN A 110 12.08 -3.04 2.71
C GLN A 110 12.01 -3.70 1.33
N ILE A 111 10.81 -4.13 0.92
CA ILE A 111 10.59 -4.61 -0.45
C ILE A 111 10.08 -3.44 -1.27
N VAL A 112 10.77 -3.15 -2.35
CA VAL A 112 10.42 -2.08 -3.28
C VAL A 112 10.21 -2.63 -4.68
N THR A 113 9.23 -2.08 -5.39
CA THR A 113 9.01 -2.35 -6.80
C THR A 113 9.91 -1.43 -7.61
N VAL A 114 10.85 -2.01 -8.35
CA VAL A 114 11.82 -1.27 -9.16
C VAL A 114 11.49 -1.46 -10.63
N PRO A 115 11.19 -0.39 -11.38
CA PRO A 115 11.08 -0.44 -12.84
C PRO A 115 12.42 -0.81 -13.46
N LEU A 116 12.39 -1.66 -14.48
CA LEU A 116 13.59 -2.12 -15.19
C LEU A 116 13.77 -1.37 -16.50
N ASN A 117 14.97 -0.84 -16.74
CA ASN A 117 15.34 -0.15 -17.99
C ASN A 117 14.28 0.90 -18.42
N SER A 118 13.77 1.66 -17.47
CA SER A 118 12.67 2.60 -17.72
C SER A 118 12.68 3.76 -16.74
N THR A 119 12.47 4.96 -17.26
CA THR A 119 12.21 6.17 -16.46
C THR A 119 10.73 6.34 -16.11
N ARG A 120 9.87 5.47 -16.64
CA ARG A 120 8.43 5.47 -16.32
C ARG A 120 8.18 4.70 -15.03
N TYR A 121 7.39 5.28 -14.15
CA TYR A 121 6.94 4.58 -12.96
C TYR A 121 5.79 3.62 -13.28
N VAL A 122 5.69 2.56 -12.49
CA VAL A 122 4.55 1.65 -12.50
C VAL A 122 3.76 1.91 -11.24
N ARG A 123 2.57 2.42 -11.38
CA ARG A 123 1.64 2.40 -10.25
C ARG A 123 1.30 0.96 -9.94
N PRO A 124 1.14 0.59 -8.66
CA PRO A 124 0.77 -0.77 -8.32
C PRO A 124 -0.49 -1.17 -9.08
N ILE A 125 -0.30 -1.98 -10.13
CA ILE A 125 -1.38 -2.54 -10.92
C ILE A 125 -2.01 -3.61 -10.06
N GLY A 126 -3.33 -3.55 -9.92
CA GLY A 126 -4.04 -4.53 -9.09
C GLY A 126 -3.90 -4.25 -7.60
N VAL A 127 -4.16 -3.01 -7.18
CA VAL A 127 -4.61 -2.74 -5.81
C VAL A 127 -5.97 -3.42 -5.67
N THR A 128 -5.93 -4.73 -5.55
CA THR A 128 -7.13 -5.53 -5.37
C THR A 128 -7.51 -5.43 -3.91
N MET A 129 -8.53 -4.64 -3.64
CA MET A 129 -9.22 -4.71 -2.36
C MET A 129 -9.76 -6.13 -2.20
N LEU A 130 -9.33 -6.82 -1.15
CA LEU A 130 -9.81 -8.18 -0.88
C LEU A 130 -11.28 -8.15 -0.47
N ARG A 131 -11.65 -7.20 0.38
CA ARG A 131 -13.01 -7.03 0.84
C ARG A 131 -13.30 -5.57 1.20
N ARG A 132 -14.50 -5.12 0.83
CA ARG A 132 -14.97 -3.80 1.17
C ARG A 132 -15.43 -3.72 2.63
N LYS A 133 -15.26 -2.56 3.25
CA LYS A 133 -15.79 -2.23 4.57
C LYS A 133 -17.33 -2.32 4.60
N ALA A 134 -17.87 -2.76 5.73
CA ALA A 134 -19.31 -2.90 5.92
C ALA A 134 -20.04 -1.55 5.86
N ASN A 135 -19.43 -0.49 6.41
CA ASN A 135 -19.94 0.89 6.36
C ASN A 135 -18.82 1.91 6.61
N MET A 136 -19.17 3.18 6.81
CA MET A 136 -18.21 4.28 6.95
C MET A 136 -17.33 4.22 8.21
N TYR A 137 -17.67 3.41 9.21
CA TYR A 137 -16.90 3.25 10.46
C TYR A 137 -15.83 2.19 10.38
N TYR A 138 -15.85 1.33 9.37
CA TYR A 138 -14.93 0.21 9.18
C TYR A 138 -13.95 0.45 8.04
N GLY A 139 -12.93 -0.36 7.95
CA GLY A 139 -11.88 -0.29 6.93
C GLY A 139 -12.01 -1.35 5.85
N ASP A 140 -11.55 -1.03 4.67
CA ASP A 140 -11.42 -1.99 3.57
C ASP A 140 -10.29 -2.99 3.87
N ILE A 141 -10.45 -4.26 3.50
CA ILE A 141 -9.39 -5.25 3.65
C ILE A 141 -8.49 -5.25 2.42
N TYR A 142 -7.21 -5.05 2.67
CA TYR A 142 -6.11 -5.29 1.74
C TYR A 142 -5.17 -6.33 2.34
N THR A 143 -4.64 -7.24 1.53
CA THR A 143 -3.53 -8.08 1.97
C THR A 143 -2.30 -7.23 2.23
N TRP A 144 -1.37 -7.71 3.06
CA TRP A 144 -0.13 -6.99 3.33
C TRP A 144 0.65 -6.64 2.06
N ASP A 145 0.71 -7.54 1.09
CA ASP A 145 1.39 -7.30 -0.19
C ASP A 145 0.86 -6.09 -0.95
N ILE A 146 -0.42 -5.81 -0.83
CA ILE A 146 -1.07 -4.66 -1.42
C ILE A 146 -1.03 -3.47 -0.47
N GLY A 147 -1.37 -3.69 0.80
CA GLY A 147 -1.44 -2.66 1.83
C GLY A 147 -0.13 -1.88 1.96
N ARG A 148 1.01 -2.56 1.96
CA ARG A 148 2.33 -1.91 2.02
C ARG A 148 2.68 -1.04 0.81
N ARG A 149 2.00 -1.21 -0.32
CA ARG A 149 2.15 -0.37 -1.51
C ARG A 149 1.29 0.89 -1.43
N LEU A 150 0.24 0.86 -0.63
CA LEU A 150 -0.65 1.98 -0.36
C LEU A 150 -0.19 2.77 0.85
N PHE A 151 0.04 2.07 1.95
CA PHE A 151 0.56 2.61 3.19
C PHE A 151 2.07 2.43 3.21
N THR A 152 2.79 3.45 2.76
CA THR A 152 4.25 3.39 2.54
C THR A 152 5.01 4.03 3.68
N VAL A 153 6.29 3.69 3.82
CA VAL A 153 7.19 4.28 4.82
C VAL A 153 7.12 5.81 4.79
N GLY A 154 7.05 6.42 5.97
CA GLY A 154 6.88 7.87 6.16
C GLY A 154 5.44 8.36 6.07
N THR A 155 4.46 7.49 5.73
CA THR A 155 3.05 7.89 5.71
C THR A 155 2.57 8.22 7.12
N LYS A 156 2.04 9.45 7.27
CA LYS A 156 1.28 9.85 8.45
C LYS A 156 -0.20 9.46 8.25
N ALA A 157 -0.81 8.93 9.28
CA ALA A 157 -2.17 8.42 9.26
C ALA A 157 -2.88 8.68 10.59
N VAL A 158 -4.18 8.52 10.59
CA VAL A 158 -4.98 8.45 11.81
C VAL A 158 -5.37 6.99 12.04
N ALA A 159 -5.01 6.44 13.18
CA ALA A 159 -5.53 5.17 13.66
C ALA A 159 -6.80 5.42 14.49
N MET A 160 -7.79 4.55 14.36
CA MET A 160 -9.02 4.58 15.13
C MET A 160 -9.30 3.19 15.70
N ASP A 161 -9.44 3.08 16.99
CA ASP A 161 -9.90 1.84 17.64
C ASP A 161 -11.38 1.62 17.36
N VAL A 162 -11.73 0.46 16.84
CA VAL A 162 -13.10 0.16 16.41
C VAL A 162 -14.07 0.11 17.59
N ALA A 163 -13.63 -0.37 18.75
CA ALA A 163 -14.49 -0.56 19.90
C ALA A 163 -14.82 0.76 20.63
N THR A 164 -13.86 1.67 20.71
CA THR A 164 -14.01 2.92 21.49
C THR A 164 -14.20 4.15 20.60
N GLY A 165 -13.88 4.06 19.30
CA GLY A 165 -13.85 5.20 18.41
C GLY A 165 -12.70 6.20 18.66
N ALA A 166 -11.85 5.92 19.65
CA ALA A 166 -10.70 6.77 19.97
C ALA A 166 -9.73 6.83 18.80
N ARG A 167 -9.17 8.03 18.57
CA ARG A 167 -8.29 8.30 17.41
C ARG A 167 -6.98 8.89 17.88
N TRP A 168 -5.89 8.48 17.23
CA TRP A 168 -4.55 9.04 17.44
C TRP A 168 -3.78 9.05 16.12
N ASN A 169 -2.79 9.93 16.02
CA ASN A 169 -1.95 10.04 14.83
C ASN A 169 -0.78 9.08 14.94
N ILE A 170 -0.45 8.47 13.82
CA ILE A 170 0.66 7.54 13.68
C ILE A 170 1.51 7.87 12.46
N ARG A 171 2.75 7.39 12.46
CA ARG A 171 3.61 7.31 11.29
C ARG A 171 3.98 5.86 11.01
N TYR A 172 3.94 5.46 9.75
CA TYR A 172 4.53 4.21 9.31
C TYR A 172 6.04 4.34 9.29
N TYR A 173 6.69 3.58 10.10
CA TYR A 173 8.13 3.60 10.30
C TYR A 173 8.84 2.67 9.30
N GLY A 174 8.44 1.41 9.21
CA GLY A 174 9.09 0.37 8.40
C GLY A 174 8.41 -0.98 8.55
N GLY A 175 9.18 -2.02 8.31
CA GLY A 175 8.73 -3.41 8.41
C GLY A 175 8.54 -4.08 7.05
N SER A 176 8.95 -5.35 6.98
CA SER A 176 8.87 -6.16 5.77
C SER A 176 7.69 -7.13 5.78
N ASN A 177 7.27 -7.56 6.96
CA ASN A 177 6.26 -8.59 7.19
C ASN A 177 4.91 -8.01 7.63
N HIS A 178 4.93 -6.82 8.18
CA HIS A 178 3.81 -5.99 8.61
C HIS A 178 4.28 -4.54 8.72
N ALA A 179 3.41 -3.61 9.08
CA ALA A 179 3.79 -2.23 9.29
C ALA A 179 4.24 -2.01 10.73
N ASP A 180 5.44 -1.47 10.91
CA ASP A 180 5.89 -0.93 12.17
C ASP A 180 5.51 0.55 12.23
N ILE A 181 4.81 0.94 13.27
CA ILE A 181 4.28 2.30 13.44
C ILE A 181 4.71 2.91 14.77
N GLU A 182 4.70 4.21 14.81
CA GLU A 182 4.86 4.98 16.05
C GLU A 182 3.82 6.11 16.13
N PRO A 183 3.30 6.45 17.31
CA PRO A 183 2.50 7.65 17.52
C PRO A 183 3.31 8.91 17.21
N LEU A 184 2.65 9.98 16.73
CA LEU A 184 3.34 11.22 16.37
C LEU A 184 3.72 12.08 17.57
N THR A 185 2.91 12.07 18.63
CA THR A 185 3.06 12.95 19.79
C THR A 185 2.84 12.19 21.10
N GLN A 186 3.24 12.80 22.23
CA GLN A 186 2.94 12.31 23.57
C GLN A 186 1.43 12.10 23.77
N THR A 187 0.59 13.01 23.26
CA THR A 187 -0.87 12.91 23.33
C THR A 187 -1.39 11.69 22.57
N ASP A 188 -0.81 11.42 21.40
CA ASP A 188 -1.17 10.23 20.59
C ASP A 188 -0.78 8.95 21.32
N THR A 189 0.41 8.90 21.93
CA THR A 189 0.86 7.78 22.76
C THR A 189 -0.05 7.57 23.96
N ASN A 190 -0.41 8.63 24.67
CA ASN A 190 -1.32 8.54 25.83
C ASN A 190 -2.71 8.04 25.41
N THR A 191 -3.19 8.46 24.26
CA THR A 191 -4.47 7.99 23.72
C THR A 191 -4.40 6.50 23.38
N MET A 192 -3.37 6.10 22.66
CA MET A 192 -3.12 4.69 22.36
C MET A 192 -2.99 3.87 23.63
N TYR A 193 -2.19 4.29 24.61
CA TYR A 193 -1.98 3.58 25.88
C TYR A 193 -3.29 3.38 26.64
N ARG A 194 -4.17 4.39 26.67
CA ARG A 194 -5.51 4.30 27.26
C ARG A 194 -6.37 3.27 26.53
N VAL A 195 -6.36 3.24 25.21
CA VAL A 195 -7.09 2.26 24.38
C VAL A 195 -6.64 0.84 24.70
N PHE A 196 -5.35 0.65 24.96
CA PHE A 196 -4.80 -0.65 25.39
C PHE A 196 -4.94 -0.94 26.89
N GLY A 197 -5.73 -0.15 27.62
CA GLY A 197 -6.02 -0.36 29.04
C GLY A 197 -4.81 -0.16 29.95
N TYR A 198 -3.91 0.73 29.59
CA TYR A 198 -2.65 1.02 30.31
C TYR A 198 -1.73 -0.20 30.43
N ASN A 199 -1.85 -1.15 29.50
CA ASN A 199 -1.09 -2.38 29.51
C ASN A 199 -0.44 -2.65 28.15
N TRP A 200 0.89 -2.47 28.07
CA TRP A 200 1.68 -2.86 26.92
C TRP A 200 1.94 -4.38 26.96
N SER A 201 1.43 -5.12 25.99
CA SER A 201 1.57 -6.57 25.93
C SER A 201 1.45 -7.07 24.49
N TRP A 202 2.22 -8.12 24.16
CA TRP A 202 2.10 -8.84 22.89
C TRP A 202 0.73 -9.50 22.71
N ALA A 203 0.09 -9.91 23.79
CA ALA A 203 -1.24 -10.49 23.79
C ALA A 203 -2.35 -9.44 23.56
N ASN A 204 -2.06 -8.17 23.85
CA ASN A 204 -3.03 -7.09 23.75
C ASN A 204 -3.08 -6.58 22.31
N LYS A 205 -4.04 -7.06 21.56
CA LYS A 205 -4.23 -6.76 20.13
C LYS A 205 -5.60 -6.17 19.90
N ARG A 206 -5.66 -5.08 19.13
CA ARG A 206 -6.89 -4.31 18.91
C ARG A 206 -7.25 -4.21 17.43
N PRO A 207 -8.55 -4.37 17.06
CA PRO A 207 -9.03 -4.02 15.73
C PRO A 207 -9.01 -2.51 15.55
N ILE A 208 -8.31 -2.04 14.52
CA ILE A 208 -8.20 -0.62 14.20
C ILE A 208 -8.52 -0.34 12.74
N VAL A 209 -8.92 0.89 12.47
CA VAL A 209 -9.05 1.42 11.11
C VAL A 209 -8.02 2.51 10.90
N VAL A 210 -7.29 2.44 9.79
CA VAL A 210 -6.23 3.39 9.44
C VAL A 210 -6.70 4.30 8.32
N PHE A 211 -6.69 5.61 8.56
CA PHE A 211 -7.09 6.64 7.60
C PHE A 211 -5.88 7.40 7.11
N PHE A 212 -5.67 7.44 5.82
CA PHE A 212 -4.60 8.21 5.19
C PHE A 212 -4.94 8.60 3.75
N SER A 213 -4.14 9.47 3.17
CA SER A 213 -4.23 9.82 1.75
C SER A 213 -2.95 9.46 1.03
N GLN A 214 -3.06 8.87 -0.15
CA GLN A 214 -1.94 8.50 -0.99
C GLN A 214 -2.27 8.74 -2.46
N GLY A 215 -1.42 9.49 -3.15
CA GLY A 215 -1.66 9.82 -4.56
C GLY A 215 -2.99 10.56 -4.80
N GLY A 216 -3.44 11.39 -3.85
CA GLY A 216 -4.73 12.10 -3.92
C GLY A 216 -5.96 11.25 -3.56
N ILE A 217 -5.77 9.97 -3.26
CA ILE A 217 -6.85 9.04 -2.90
C ILE A 217 -6.88 8.88 -1.37
N LYS A 218 -8.09 8.96 -0.78
CA LYS A 218 -8.32 8.67 0.63
C LYS A 218 -8.52 7.17 0.82
N TYR A 219 -7.76 6.61 1.74
CA TYR A 219 -7.84 5.20 2.13
C TYR A 219 -8.38 5.08 3.55
N GLN A 220 -9.10 4.01 3.79
CA GLN A 220 -9.63 3.61 5.08
C GLN A 220 -9.47 2.10 5.15
N ILE A 221 -8.40 1.63 5.82
CA ILE A 221 -7.95 0.24 5.78
C ILE A 221 -8.14 -0.41 7.14
N ALA A 222 -8.68 -1.63 7.14
CA ALA A 222 -8.79 -2.48 8.31
C ALA A 222 -7.43 -3.07 8.70
N ALA A 223 -7.11 -3.00 9.98
CA ALA A 223 -5.85 -3.50 10.53
C ALA A 223 -6.02 -4.05 11.95
N SER A 224 -4.98 -4.72 12.46
CA SER A 224 -4.82 -5.11 13.86
C SER A 224 -3.56 -4.45 14.40
N LEU A 225 -3.66 -3.77 15.53
CA LEU A 225 -2.51 -3.18 16.20
C LEU A 225 -2.17 -3.96 17.45
N ILE A 226 -0.89 -4.28 17.63
CA ILE A 226 -0.36 -4.91 18.83
C ILE A 226 0.11 -3.82 19.80
N GLY A 227 -0.38 -3.85 21.02
CA GLY A 227 -0.04 -2.92 22.08
C GLY A 227 1.21 -3.31 22.83
N MET A 228 2.33 -3.50 22.11
CA MET A 228 3.65 -3.76 22.71
C MET A 228 4.71 -2.98 21.94
N PRO A 229 5.21 -1.86 22.48
CA PRO A 229 6.37 -1.18 21.95
C PRO A 229 7.60 -2.09 22.01
N HIS A 230 8.38 -2.10 20.95
CA HIS A 230 9.58 -2.92 20.84
C HIS A 230 10.58 -2.28 19.87
N ALA A 231 11.78 -2.85 19.81
CA ALA A 231 12.88 -2.42 18.96
C ALA A 231 13.24 -0.94 19.14
N ASP A 232 14.38 -0.73 19.72
CA ASP A 232 15.02 0.56 19.72
C ASP A 232 15.74 0.75 18.42
N ASP A 233 15.38 1.78 17.68
CA ASP A 233 16.23 2.14 16.60
C ASP A 233 16.29 3.64 16.36
N ALA A 234 17.19 4.01 15.47
CA ALA A 234 17.63 5.37 15.31
C ALA A 234 16.56 6.33 14.77
N MET A 235 15.41 5.80 14.34
CA MET A 235 14.40 6.57 13.63
C MET A 235 13.15 6.90 14.43
N GLN A 236 13.16 6.65 15.72
CA GLN A 236 12.06 6.99 16.62
C GLN A 236 11.77 8.48 16.64
N ILE A 237 10.49 8.83 16.72
CA ILE A 237 10.08 10.21 16.94
C ILE A 237 10.44 10.60 18.38
N LYS A 238 11.40 11.51 18.52
CA LYS A 238 11.80 12.00 19.85
C LYS A 238 10.66 12.77 20.49
N GLY A 239 10.41 12.48 21.79
CA GLY A 239 9.43 13.21 22.58
C GLY A 239 7.98 12.80 22.35
N ASN A 240 7.71 11.70 21.64
CA ASN A 240 6.36 11.16 21.52
C ASN A 240 5.93 10.33 22.73
N GLY A 241 6.81 10.12 23.72
CA GLY A 241 6.52 9.39 24.97
C GLY A 241 6.42 7.88 24.81
N MET A 242 6.85 7.32 23.69
CA MET A 242 6.94 5.88 23.47
C MET A 242 8.39 5.49 23.18
N ALA A 243 8.88 4.45 23.81
CA ALA A 243 10.14 3.81 23.48
C ALA A 243 9.90 2.68 22.48
N GLY A 244 10.41 2.82 21.25
CA GLY A 244 10.23 1.81 20.22
C GLY A 244 9.02 2.03 19.30
N ILE A 245 8.68 0.99 18.57
CA ILE A 245 7.65 0.92 17.55
C ILE A 245 6.64 -0.16 17.87
N CYS A 246 5.43 -0.10 17.32
CA CYS A 246 4.40 -1.12 17.49
C CYS A 246 4.06 -1.78 16.14
N CYS A 247 3.78 -3.09 16.19
CA CYS A 247 3.39 -3.87 15.01
C CYS A 247 1.92 -3.62 14.65
N MET A 248 1.68 -3.24 13.40
CA MET A 248 0.35 -3.12 12.82
C MET A 248 0.20 -4.10 11.65
N TYR A 249 -0.76 -4.99 11.75
CA TYR A 249 -1.00 -6.06 10.80
C TYR A 249 -2.16 -5.73 9.88
N PHE A 250 -1.93 -5.82 8.57
CA PHE A 250 -2.98 -5.95 7.59
C PHE A 250 -3.33 -7.43 7.37
N TYR A 251 -4.28 -7.72 6.50
CA TYR A 251 -4.62 -9.11 6.21
C TYR A 251 -3.41 -9.86 5.61
N ASN A 252 -3.15 -11.06 6.07
CA ASN A 252 -1.98 -11.88 5.72
C ASN A 252 -0.60 -11.27 6.08
N SER A 253 -0.53 -10.31 6.99
CA SER A 253 0.74 -9.96 7.63
C SER A 253 1.25 -11.11 8.49
N VAL A 254 2.57 -11.24 8.58
CA VAL A 254 3.23 -12.27 9.38
C VAL A 254 4.17 -11.65 10.44
N GLY A 255 4.54 -12.42 11.44
CA GLY A 255 5.41 -11.97 12.53
C GLY A 255 6.86 -11.71 12.11
N HIS A 256 7.65 -11.13 13.04
CA HIS A 256 9.09 -10.89 12.82
C HIS A 256 9.91 -12.19 12.91
N ALA A 257 9.77 -12.89 14.03
CA ALA A 257 10.57 -14.06 14.36
C ALA A 257 9.96 -15.34 13.77
N ASP A 258 8.64 -15.41 13.78
CA ASP A 258 7.89 -16.50 13.16
C ASP A 258 7.09 -15.93 11.98
N PRO A 259 7.40 -16.32 10.73
CA PRO A 259 6.69 -15.85 9.55
C PRO A 259 5.28 -16.47 9.40
N GLN A 260 4.67 -16.89 10.48
CA GLN A 260 3.30 -17.41 10.51
C GLN A 260 2.28 -16.26 10.57
N ILE A 261 1.13 -16.53 10.00
CA ILE A 261 -0.04 -15.66 10.12
C ILE A 261 -0.60 -15.77 11.54
N ASP A 262 -0.69 -14.65 12.25
CA ASP A 262 -1.28 -14.61 13.59
C ASP A 262 -2.82 -14.62 13.50
N PRO A 263 -3.49 -15.68 13.97
CA PRO A 263 -4.95 -15.82 13.87
C PRO A 263 -5.73 -14.70 14.57
N VAL A 264 -5.23 -14.21 15.72
CA VAL A 264 -5.89 -13.13 16.47
C VAL A 264 -5.83 -11.83 15.71
N SER A 265 -4.68 -11.50 15.12
CA SER A 265 -4.56 -10.32 14.25
C SER A 265 -5.44 -10.42 13.01
N GLN A 266 -5.56 -11.60 12.41
CA GLN A 266 -6.47 -11.78 11.27
C GLN A 266 -7.93 -11.56 11.67
N GLN A 267 -8.36 -12.10 12.81
CA GLN A 267 -9.70 -11.85 13.34
C GLN A 267 -9.95 -10.37 13.63
N ASN A 268 -8.96 -9.67 14.18
CA ASN A 268 -9.09 -8.23 14.40
C ASN A 268 -9.21 -7.45 13.10
N VAL A 269 -8.50 -7.85 12.04
CA VAL A 269 -8.67 -7.25 10.71
C VAL A 269 -10.10 -7.46 10.19
N LEU A 270 -10.69 -8.65 10.39
CA LEU A 270 -12.08 -8.92 10.02
C LEU A 270 -13.05 -8.07 10.84
N LYS A 271 -12.87 -7.97 12.17
CA LYS A 271 -13.64 -7.08 13.03
C LYS A 271 -13.52 -5.61 12.59
N ALA A 272 -12.32 -5.17 12.22
CA ALA A 272 -12.09 -3.83 11.71
C ALA A 272 -12.71 -3.57 10.32
N ASN A 273 -13.13 -4.62 9.63
CA ASN A 273 -13.90 -4.56 8.38
C ASN A 273 -15.44 -4.57 8.62
N GLY A 274 -15.88 -4.92 9.83
CA GLY A 274 -17.29 -5.01 10.20
C GLY A 274 -17.87 -6.43 10.12
N GLN A 275 -17.00 -7.44 10.31
CA GLN A 275 -17.37 -8.87 10.34
C GLN A 275 -17.32 -9.44 11.74
#